data_e9a524f5bc437bd6c6709071b3a3e080
#
_entry.id   e9a524f5bc437bd6c6709071b3a3e080
#
_cell.length_a   1.000
_cell.length_b   1.000
_cell.length_c   1.000
_cell.angle_alpha   90.00
_cell.angle_beta   90.00
_cell.angle_gamma   90.00
#
_symmetry.space_group_name_H-M   'P 1'
#
loop_
_entity.id
_entity.type
_entity.pdbx_description
1 polymer ?
#
loop_
_entity_poly.entity_id
_entity_poly.type
_entity_poly.pdbx_seq_one_letter_code
_entity_poly.pdbx_strand_id
1 'polypeptide(L)'
;YEICNEPNGNVTWNYNVKPYAETVIPVIRANTNAIILVGSPTWSQDLHEAAKNPINAENIMYTCHFYAGTHTDWLRQRIADCGLPVFVSEWGTSAADGNGGVYLDEAQRWIDFMNERGISWANWSLCDKNESSAALLNGANVNDGISEDELTESGKFVFKNF
;
A
#
# COMPACT_ATOMS: atom_id res chain seq x y z
N TYR A 1 -5.05 -11.49 4.05
CA TYR A 1 -3.66 -12.01 3.98
C TYR A 1 -2.92 -11.29 2.86
N GLU A 2 -1.77 -10.71 3.15
CA GLU A 2 -0.84 -10.25 2.14
C GLU A 2 0.31 -11.25 2.05
N ILE A 3 0.52 -11.84 0.86
CA ILE A 3 1.39 -13.02 0.72
C ILE A 3 2.85 -12.68 0.40
N CYS A 4 3.12 -11.46 0.00
CA CYS A 4 4.47 -10.92 -0.18
C CYS A 4 4.40 -9.39 -0.16
N ASN A 5 5.18 -8.74 0.67
CA ASN A 5 5.14 -7.29 0.84
C ASN A 5 5.46 -6.56 -0.48
N GLU A 6 6.69 -6.65 -0.94
CA GLU A 6 7.19 -5.88 -2.10
C GLU A 6 8.09 -6.72 -2.99
N PRO A 7 7.55 -7.49 -3.93
CA PRO A 7 8.37 -8.16 -4.92
C PRO A 7 9.20 -7.14 -5.71
N ASN A 8 10.53 -7.29 -5.73
CA ASN A 8 11.43 -6.33 -6.37
C ASN A 8 12.70 -6.99 -6.92
N GLY A 9 13.61 -6.19 -7.47
CA GLY A 9 14.85 -6.67 -8.13
C GLY A 9 14.54 -7.27 -9.50
N ASN A 10 15.10 -8.44 -9.79
CA ASN A 10 14.97 -9.10 -11.08
C ASN A 10 13.74 -10.00 -11.22
N VAL A 11 12.74 -9.86 -10.33
CA VAL A 11 11.51 -10.67 -10.40
C VAL A 11 10.55 -10.11 -11.45
N THR A 12 9.81 -11.00 -12.08
CA THR A 12 8.77 -10.65 -13.05
C THR A 12 7.44 -11.26 -12.63
N TRP A 13 6.34 -10.69 -13.12
CA TRP A 13 5.00 -11.20 -12.82
C TRP A 13 4.84 -12.66 -13.24
N ASN A 14 5.09 -12.96 -14.51
CA ASN A 14 4.79 -14.27 -15.08
C ASN A 14 5.70 -15.42 -14.60
N TYR A 15 6.96 -15.12 -14.30
CA TYR A 15 7.94 -16.17 -13.97
C TYR A 15 8.22 -16.33 -12.49
N ASN A 16 7.89 -15.32 -11.67
CA ASN A 16 8.20 -15.35 -10.24
C ASN A 16 6.96 -15.12 -9.38
N VAL A 17 6.31 -13.97 -9.50
CA VAL A 17 5.26 -13.55 -8.54
C VAL A 17 4.00 -14.38 -8.71
N LYS A 18 3.47 -14.50 -9.93
CA LYS A 18 2.26 -15.29 -10.19
C LYS A 18 2.44 -16.77 -9.83
N PRO A 19 3.48 -17.50 -10.26
CA PRO A 19 3.69 -18.88 -9.84
C PRO A 19 3.83 -19.07 -8.33
N TYR A 20 4.49 -18.14 -7.64
CA TYR A 20 4.54 -18.13 -6.18
C TYR A 20 3.13 -17.98 -5.58
N ALA A 21 2.38 -16.99 -6.02
CA ALA A 21 1.03 -16.75 -5.55
C ALA A 21 0.11 -17.96 -5.80
N GLU A 22 0.16 -18.56 -6.99
CA GLU A 22 -0.61 -19.76 -7.35
C GLU A 22 -0.25 -20.99 -6.50
N THR A 23 0.94 -21.02 -5.92
CA THR A 23 1.37 -22.07 -4.97
C THR A 23 0.84 -21.79 -3.55
N VAL A 24 0.84 -20.53 -3.10
CA VAL A 24 0.46 -20.16 -1.74
C VAL A 24 -1.05 -20.05 -1.56
N ILE A 25 -1.77 -19.50 -2.55
CA ILE A 25 -3.22 -19.27 -2.48
C ILE A 25 -4.01 -20.52 -2.10
N PRO A 26 -3.80 -21.71 -2.70
CA PRO A 26 -4.54 -22.93 -2.33
C PRO A 26 -4.34 -23.32 -0.86
N VAL A 27 -3.15 -23.11 -0.30
CA VAL A 27 -2.86 -23.39 1.11
C VAL A 27 -3.68 -22.50 2.04
N ILE A 28 -3.80 -21.20 1.72
CA ILE A 28 -4.64 -20.28 2.48
C ILE A 28 -6.12 -20.65 2.30
N ARG A 29 -6.56 -20.94 1.07
CA ARG A 29 -7.96 -21.27 0.75
C ARG A 29 -8.45 -22.55 1.43
N ALA A 30 -7.57 -23.50 1.73
CA ALA A 30 -7.91 -24.66 2.53
C ALA A 30 -8.39 -24.31 3.95
N ASN A 31 -8.11 -23.10 4.43
CA ASN A 31 -8.42 -22.68 5.80
C ASN A 31 -9.40 -21.48 5.87
N THR A 32 -9.51 -20.66 4.83
CA THR A 32 -10.33 -19.44 4.87
C THR A 32 -10.66 -18.90 3.47
N ASN A 33 -11.80 -18.21 3.37
CA ASN A 33 -12.23 -17.44 2.21
C ASN A 33 -11.89 -15.93 2.32
N ALA A 34 -11.06 -15.53 3.27
CA ALA A 34 -10.65 -14.14 3.44
C ALA A 34 -9.95 -13.59 2.17
N ILE A 35 -9.98 -12.28 1.99
CA ILE A 35 -9.28 -11.61 0.89
C ILE A 35 -7.77 -11.90 0.99
N ILE A 36 -7.16 -12.22 -0.14
CA ILE A 36 -5.72 -12.38 -0.30
C ILE A 36 -5.20 -11.22 -1.15
N LEU A 37 -4.24 -10.48 -0.62
CA LEU A 37 -3.54 -9.40 -1.30
C LEU A 37 -2.28 -9.95 -1.95
N VAL A 38 -2.10 -9.63 -3.23
CA VAL A 38 -0.96 -10.09 -4.04
C VAL A 38 -0.21 -8.88 -4.58
N GLY A 39 1.03 -8.71 -4.15
CA GLY A 39 1.94 -7.70 -4.68
C GLY A 39 2.33 -7.99 -6.13
N SER A 40 2.77 -6.96 -6.84
CA SER A 40 3.33 -7.06 -8.18
C SER A 40 4.82 -6.67 -8.16
N PRO A 41 5.60 -6.93 -9.24
CA PRO A 41 6.98 -6.48 -9.30
C PRO A 41 7.12 -4.97 -9.08
N THR A 42 8.39 -4.52 -8.91
CA THR A 42 8.73 -3.11 -8.71
C THR A 42 8.02 -2.52 -7.48
N TRP A 43 8.24 -3.16 -6.33
CA TRP A 43 7.66 -2.74 -5.04
C TRP A 43 6.13 -2.55 -5.10
N SER A 44 5.43 -3.53 -5.66
CA SER A 44 3.96 -3.53 -5.81
C SER A 44 3.41 -2.37 -6.66
N GLN A 45 4.15 -1.96 -7.72
CA GLN A 45 3.75 -0.88 -8.63
C GLN A 45 3.38 -1.37 -10.04
N ASP A 46 3.77 -2.59 -10.44
CA ASP A 46 3.59 -3.10 -11.82
C ASP A 46 2.24 -3.79 -12.03
N LEU A 47 1.15 -3.15 -11.58
CA LEU A 47 -0.22 -3.66 -11.74
C LEU A 47 -0.58 -3.95 -13.20
N HIS A 48 -0.05 -3.19 -14.15
CA HIS A 48 -0.26 -3.37 -15.58
C HIS A 48 0.30 -4.70 -16.11
N GLU A 49 1.32 -5.27 -15.47
CA GLU A 49 1.82 -6.60 -15.81
C GLU A 49 0.91 -7.69 -15.24
N ALA A 50 0.41 -7.52 -14.02
CA ALA A 50 -0.57 -8.42 -13.43
C ALA A 50 -1.89 -8.43 -14.23
N ALA A 51 -2.32 -7.27 -14.72
CA ALA A 51 -3.54 -7.13 -15.52
C ALA A 51 -3.51 -7.91 -16.84
N LYS A 52 -2.35 -8.09 -17.45
CA LYS A 52 -2.19 -8.88 -18.70
C LYS A 52 -2.40 -10.38 -18.49
N ASN A 53 -2.16 -10.87 -17.29
CA ASN A 53 -2.24 -12.29 -16.93
C ASN A 53 -2.62 -12.44 -15.45
N PRO A 54 -3.85 -12.10 -15.06
CA PRO A 54 -4.27 -12.11 -13.67
C PRO A 54 -4.31 -13.51 -13.07
N ILE A 55 -4.35 -13.59 -11.75
CA ILE A 55 -4.55 -14.83 -11.01
C ILE A 55 -6.01 -15.26 -11.15
N ASN A 56 -6.21 -16.52 -11.52
CA ASN A 56 -7.54 -17.12 -11.60
C ASN A 56 -7.92 -17.77 -10.25
N ALA A 57 -8.31 -16.92 -9.28
CA ALA A 57 -8.81 -17.36 -7.98
C ALA A 57 -9.80 -16.32 -7.42
N GLU A 58 -10.69 -16.77 -6.55
CA GLU A 58 -11.68 -15.91 -5.90
C GLU A 58 -11.05 -15.13 -4.74
N ASN A 59 -11.66 -13.98 -4.40
CA ASN A 59 -11.27 -13.11 -3.27
C ASN A 59 -9.80 -12.69 -3.31
N ILE A 60 -9.30 -12.37 -4.50
CA ILE A 60 -7.96 -11.80 -4.71
C ILE A 60 -8.09 -10.31 -4.96
N MET A 61 -7.24 -9.52 -4.32
CA MET A 61 -6.97 -8.13 -4.67
C MET A 61 -5.48 -7.94 -4.93
N TYR A 62 -5.15 -6.93 -5.71
CA TYR A 62 -3.77 -6.62 -6.08
C TYR A 62 -3.28 -5.43 -5.28
N THR A 63 -2.13 -5.60 -4.68
CA THR A 63 -1.51 -4.57 -3.85
C THR A 63 -0.90 -3.47 -4.70
N CYS A 64 -1.11 -2.22 -4.30
CA CYS A 64 -0.32 -1.09 -4.74
C CYS A 64 0.33 -0.41 -3.54
N HIS A 65 1.62 -0.07 -3.66
CA HIS A 65 2.35 0.75 -2.69
C HIS A 65 2.73 2.09 -3.31
N PHE A 66 2.57 3.17 -2.55
CA PHE A 66 3.03 4.48 -2.98
C PHE A 66 3.51 5.34 -1.82
N TYR A 67 4.33 6.33 -2.15
CA TYR A 67 4.76 7.40 -1.24
C TYR A 67 4.56 8.73 -1.95
N ALA A 68 3.87 9.67 -1.30
CA ALA A 68 3.40 10.90 -1.93
C ALA A 68 4.56 11.78 -2.47
N GLY A 69 5.73 11.71 -1.84
CA GLY A 69 6.92 12.43 -2.31
C GLY A 69 7.63 11.79 -3.51
N THR A 70 7.19 10.61 -3.96
CA THR A 70 7.85 9.85 -5.05
C THR A 70 6.88 9.49 -6.17
N HIS A 71 5.67 9.07 -5.82
CA HIS A 71 4.70 8.49 -6.74
C HIS A 71 3.53 9.46 -6.96
N THR A 72 3.26 9.79 -8.22
CA THR A 72 2.30 10.81 -8.62
C THR A 72 1.29 10.27 -9.64
N ASP A 73 0.78 11.12 -10.53
CA ASP A 73 -0.25 10.79 -11.53
C ASP A 73 0.06 9.53 -12.35
N TRP A 74 1.31 9.27 -12.67
CA TRP A 74 1.68 8.10 -13.46
C TRP A 74 1.27 6.77 -12.80
N LEU A 75 1.36 6.67 -11.47
CA LEU A 75 0.97 5.46 -10.75
C LEU A 75 -0.56 5.40 -10.53
N ARG A 76 -1.20 6.56 -10.25
CA ARG A 76 -2.68 6.65 -10.23
C ARG A 76 -3.28 6.22 -11.57
N GLN A 77 -2.71 6.67 -12.68
CA GLN A 77 -3.15 6.25 -14.02
C GLN A 77 -3.00 4.74 -14.24
N ARG A 78 -1.88 4.17 -13.77
CA ARG A 78 -1.65 2.72 -13.83
C ARG A 78 -2.71 1.93 -13.06
N ILE A 79 -3.12 2.41 -11.88
CA ILE A 79 -4.23 1.82 -11.11
C ILE A 79 -5.54 1.98 -11.88
N ALA A 80 -5.83 3.17 -12.40
CA ALA A 80 -7.08 3.45 -13.13
C ALA A 80 -7.26 2.56 -14.37
N ASP A 81 -6.15 2.24 -15.05
CA ASP A 81 -6.16 1.50 -16.32
C ASP A 81 -6.06 -0.02 -16.16
N CYS A 82 -5.67 -0.52 -14.98
CA CYS A 82 -5.38 -1.95 -14.82
C CYS A 82 -6.61 -2.85 -14.84
N GLY A 83 -7.79 -2.33 -14.48
CA GLY A 83 -9.04 -3.11 -14.44
C GLY A 83 -9.07 -4.21 -13.38
N LEU A 84 -8.14 -4.20 -12.43
CA LEU A 84 -8.02 -5.16 -11.33
C LEU A 84 -8.64 -4.59 -10.05
N PRO A 85 -9.14 -5.45 -9.13
CA PRO A 85 -9.46 -5.01 -7.78
C PRO A 85 -8.18 -4.67 -7.03
N VAL A 86 -8.00 -3.40 -6.67
CA VAL A 86 -6.78 -2.89 -6.01
C VAL A 86 -7.04 -2.60 -4.54
N PHE A 87 -6.06 -2.90 -3.71
CA PHE A 87 -5.94 -2.47 -2.32
C PHE A 87 -4.58 -1.78 -2.16
N VAL A 88 -4.57 -0.58 -1.61
CA VAL A 88 -3.32 0.12 -1.25
C VAL A 88 -2.91 -0.32 0.15
N SER A 89 -2.12 -1.40 0.23
CA SER A 89 -1.74 -1.99 1.52
C SER A 89 -0.60 -1.27 2.21
N GLU A 90 0.08 -0.36 1.50
CA GLU A 90 1.09 0.51 2.08
C GLU A 90 1.14 1.85 1.33
N TRP A 91 1.09 2.95 2.08
CA TRP A 91 1.39 4.27 1.54
C TRP A 91 1.89 5.23 2.61
N GLY A 92 2.71 6.21 2.22
CA GLY A 92 3.23 7.23 3.13
C GLY A 92 3.14 8.63 2.55
N THR A 93 3.13 9.62 3.45
CA THR A 93 3.15 11.06 3.11
C THR A 93 4.51 11.55 2.65
N SER A 94 5.57 10.78 2.89
CA SER A 94 6.99 11.10 2.64
C SER A 94 7.46 10.66 1.25
N ALA A 95 8.77 10.75 1.00
CA ALA A 95 9.42 10.04 -0.08
C ALA A 95 9.51 8.54 0.20
N ALA A 96 9.84 7.72 -0.81
CA ALA A 96 9.80 6.25 -0.75
C ALA A 96 10.79 5.63 0.24
N ASP A 97 11.77 6.38 0.72
CA ASP A 97 12.70 5.96 1.78
C ASP A 97 12.17 6.22 3.21
N GLY A 98 10.95 6.71 3.33
CA GLY A 98 10.33 7.08 4.60
C GLY A 98 10.68 8.50 5.08
N ASN A 99 11.53 9.22 4.35
CA ASN A 99 12.07 10.53 4.73
C ASN A 99 11.78 11.62 3.68
N GLY A 100 12.51 12.72 3.72
CA GLY A 100 12.39 13.83 2.76
C GLY A 100 11.27 14.83 3.08
N GLY A 101 10.67 14.77 4.27
CA GLY A 101 9.54 15.60 4.67
C GLY A 101 8.19 15.01 4.33
N VAL A 102 7.12 15.81 4.48
CA VAL A 102 5.74 15.41 4.18
C VAL A 102 5.22 16.16 2.94
N TYR A 103 4.53 15.45 2.07
CA TYR A 103 3.99 15.93 0.79
C TYR A 103 2.47 15.91 0.83
N LEU A 104 1.87 16.77 1.67
CA LEU A 104 0.44 16.70 2.01
C LEU A 104 -0.48 17.00 0.83
N ASP A 105 -0.12 17.92 -0.06
CA ASP A 105 -0.92 18.22 -1.26
C ASP A 105 -1.02 17.01 -2.19
N GLU A 106 0.08 16.28 -2.38
CA GLU A 106 0.09 15.08 -3.20
C GLU A 106 -0.58 13.91 -2.48
N ALA A 107 -0.40 13.79 -1.16
CA ALA A 107 -1.10 12.82 -0.34
C ALA A 107 -2.63 13.03 -0.41
N GLN A 108 -3.10 14.29 -0.42
CA GLN A 108 -4.53 14.58 -0.57
C GLN A 108 -5.06 14.15 -1.95
N ARG A 109 -4.31 14.37 -3.04
CA ARG A 109 -4.68 13.86 -4.37
C ARG A 109 -4.81 12.34 -4.41
N TRP A 110 -3.95 11.64 -3.66
CA TRP A 110 -4.04 10.21 -3.51
C TRP A 110 -5.28 9.77 -2.73
N ILE A 111 -5.58 10.42 -1.61
CA ILE A 111 -6.78 10.15 -0.81
C ILE A 111 -8.04 10.38 -1.66
N ASP A 112 -8.12 11.51 -2.36
CA ASP A 112 -9.26 11.83 -3.23
C ASP A 112 -9.44 10.76 -4.32
N PHE A 113 -8.34 10.37 -4.98
CA PHE A 113 -8.34 9.31 -6.01
C PHE A 113 -8.83 7.96 -5.46
N MET A 114 -8.37 7.56 -4.28
CA MET A 114 -8.78 6.30 -3.65
C MET A 114 -10.25 6.34 -3.22
N ASN A 115 -10.71 7.46 -2.64
CA ASN A 115 -12.09 7.65 -2.22
C ASN A 115 -13.06 7.61 -3.42
N GLU A 116 -12.75 8.30 -4.52
CA GLU A 116 -13.55 8.29 -5.75
C GLU A 116 -13.74 6.88 -6.33
N ARG A 117 -12.81 5.97 -6.09
CA ARG A 117 -12.80 4.60 -6.63
C ARG A 117 -13.14 3.52 -5.62
N GLY A 118 -13.39 3.90 -4.36
CA GLY A 118 -13.66 2.94 -3.29
C GLY A 118 -12.48 2.02 -3.00
N ILE A 119 -11.25 2.53 -3.17
CA ILE A 119 -10.01 1.78 -2.90
C ILE A 119 -9.69 1.89 -1.41
N SER A 120 -9.66 0.78 -0.72
CA SER A 120 -9.23 0.69 0.68
C SER A 120 -7.72 0.79 0.80
N TRP A 121 -7.24 1.29 1.95
CA TRP A 121 -5.83 1.53 2.16
C TRP A 121 -5.36 1.29 3.59
N ALA A 122 -4.05 1.14 3.76
CA ALA A 122 -3.35 1.14 5.03
C ALA A 122 -2.12 2.05 4.95
N ASN A 123 -1.90 2.86 5.98
CA ASN A 123 -0.79 3.83 6.01
C ASN A 123 0.50 3.21 6.57
N TRP A 124 1.62 3.60 6.04
CA TRP A 124 2.96 3.39 6.58
C TRP A 124 3.49 4.69 7.23
N SER A 125 3.68 4.75 8.60
CA SER A 125 3.23 3.70 9.48
C SER A 125 2.89 4.26 10.88
N LEU A 126 2.08 3.52 11.62
CA LEU A 126 1.80 3.84 13.02
C LEU A 126 3.01 3.43 13.88
N CYS A 127 4.02 4.27 13.90
CA CYS A 127 5.23 4.11 14.69
C CYS A 127 5.76 5.47 15.16
N ASP A 128 6.68 5.45 16.10
CA ASP A 128 7.34 6.62 16.68
C ASP A 128 8.81 6.77 16.25
N LYS A 129 9.17 6.17 15.11
CA LYS A 129 10.50 6.32 14.52
C LYS A 129 10.80 7.78 14.18
N ASN A 130 12.07 8.15 14.22
CA ASN A 130 12.51 9.46 13.74
C ASN A 130 12.63 9.44 12.20
N GLU A 131 11.48 9.38 11.54
CA GLU A 131 11.35 9.44 10.07
C GLU A 131 10.09 10.21 9.68
N SER A 132 10.06 10.80 8.47
CA SER A 132 8.97 11.66 8.02
C SER A 132 7.64 10.93 7.84
N SER A 133 7.67 9.63 7.57
CA SER A 133 6.46 8.78 7.42
C SER A 133 5.85 8.34 8.75
N ALA A 134 6.57 8.47 9.87
CA ALA A 134 6.07 8.06 11.17
C ALA A 134 4.82 8.88 11.56
N ALA A 135 3.77 8.20 12.04
CA ALA A 135 2.56 8.88 12.48
C ALA A 135 2.67 9.43 13.90
N LEU A 136 3.54 8.87 14.73
CA LEU A 136 3.74 9.30 16.12
C LEU A 136 5.05 10.07 16.29
N LEU A 137 5.03 11.06 17.18
CA LEU A 137 6.24 11.72 17.63
C LEU A 137 7.16 10.73 18.33
N ASN A 138 8.47 10.91 18.16
CA ASN A 138 9.44 10.03 18.80
C ASN A 138 9.28 10.04 20.34
N GLY A 139 9.10 8.85 20.91
CA GLY A 139 8.84 8.66 22.34
C GLY A 139 7.40 8.90 22.77
N ALA A 140 6.44 8.95 21.85
CA ALA A 140 5.02 9.07 22.17
C ALA A 140 4.54 7.98 23.12
N ASN A 141 3.70 8.35 24.09
CA ASN A 141 3.12 7.42 25.06
C ASN A 141 1.68 7.09 24.67
N VAL A 142 1.47 5.93 24.09
CA VAL A 142 0.15 5.47 23.59
C VAL A 142 -0.57 4.51 24.54
N ASN A 143 -0.13 4.38 25.80
CA ASN A 143 -0.74 3.43 26.75
C ASN A 143 -2.21 3.76 27.06
N ASP A 144 -2.58 5.04 27.04
CA ASP A 144 -3.93 5.53 27.31
C ASP A 144 -4.70 5.90 26.02
N GLY A 145 -4.17 5.49 24.87
CA GLY A 145 -4.65 5.85 23.53
C GLY A 145 -3.72 6.86 22.85
N ILE A 146 -4.06 7.26 21.64
CA ILE A 146 -3.30 8.23 20.84
C ILE A 146 -3.98 9.59 20.95
N SER A 147 -3.28 10.60 21.48
CA SER A 147 -3.74 11.99 21.48
C SER A 147 -3.19 12.75 20.28
N GLU A 148 -3.83 13.85 19.90
CA GLU A 148 -3.39 14.70 18.79
C GLU A 148 -1.99 15.28 19.03
N ASP A 149 -1.63 15.54 20.30
CA ASP A 149 -0.33 16.07 20.69
C ASP A 149 0.82 15.08 20.49
N GLU A 150 0.51 13.80 20.31
CA GLU A 150 1.48 12.73 20.05
C GLU A 150 1.68 12.44 18.56
N LEU A 151 0.86 13.07 17.71
CA LEU A 151 0.93 12.89 16.26
C LEU A 151 1.95 13.82 15.62
N THR A 152 2.71 13.26 14.66
CA THR A 152 3.48 14.04 13.70
C THR A 152 2.57 14.78 12.73
N GLU A 153 3.12 15.60 11.83
CA GLU A 153 2.36 16.21 10.73
C GLU A 153 1.77 15.13 9.80
N SER A 154 2.54 14.07 9.51
CA SER A 154 2.07 12.88 8.79
C SER A 154 0.90 12.21 9.51
N GLY A 155 1.04 11.95 10.81
CA GLY A 155 0.00 11.33 11.62
C GLY A 155 -1.30 12.14 11.67
N LYS A 156 -1.22 13.46 11.87
CA LYS A 156 -2.39 14.35 11.85
C LYS A 156 -3.14 14.31 10.53
N PHE A 157 -2.40 14.30 9.42
CA PHE A 157 -2.99 14.16 8.09
C PHE A 157 -3.69 12.81 7.91
N VAL A 158 -3.03 11.71 8.27
CA VAL A 158 -3.59 10.37 8.14
C VAL A 158 -4.85 10.21 8.99
N PHE A 159 -4.80 10.57 10.28
CA PHE A 159 -5.95 10.45 11.20
C PHE A 159 -7.14 11.31 10.79
N LYS A 160 -6.92 12.45 10.14
CA LYS A 160 -8.00 13.30 9.61
C LYS A 160 -8.73 12.63 8.44
N ASN A 161 -8.06 11.75 7.68
CA ASN A 161 -8.58 11.12 6.46
C ASN A 161 -9.01 9.65 6.69
N PHE A 162 -8.89 9.16 7.93
CA PHE A 162 -9.30 7.82 8.34
C PHE A 162 -10.78 7.81 8.78
#